data_4e716970b27e1734f5424a7bc1621253
#
_entry.id   4e716970b27e1734f5424a7bc1621253
#
_cell.length_a   1.000
_cell.length_b   1.000
_cell.length_c   1.000
_cell.angle_alpha   90.00
_cell.angle_beta   90.00
_cell.angle_gamma   90.00
#
_symmetry.space_group_name_H-M   'P 1'
#
loop_
_entity.id
_entity.type
_entity.pdbx_description
1 polymer ?
#
loop_
_entity_poly.entity_id
_entity_poly.type
_entity_poly.pdbx_seq_one_letter_code
_entity_poly.pdbx_strand_id
1 'polypeptide(L)'
;MNKKNFNVVGNNETENQELAKGIAFIKSRRAELNVVQMVENMRDQALPNGVIINDAYCDRSMTRDYDREALNAFFATLKEEDFEVVVVRSLNDITDDIYDLEEFVKTITDMGIWLYCQTAHCGRC
;
A
#
# COMPACT_ATOMS: atom_id res chain seq x y z
N MET A 1 -7.01 31.31 -2.89
CA MET A 1 -6.37 31.57 -2.77
C MET A 1 -6.04 31.75 -2.25
N ASN A 2 -6.48 31.23 -2.23
CA ASN A 2 -5.93 31.36 -1.83
C ASN A 2 -5.67 31.23 -1.47
N LYS A 3 -5.60 30.69 -1.65
CA LYS A 3 -5.02 30.68 -1.38
C LYS A 3 -4.57 30.70 -1.05
N LYS A 4 -4.72 30.37 -1.08
CA LYS A 4 -4.06 30.48 -0.84
C LYS A 4 -3.43 30.56 -0.80
N ASN A 5 -3.67 30.23 -0.88
CA ASN A 5 -2.91 30.41 -0.84
C ASN A 5 -2.30 30.42 -0.81
N PHE A 6 -2.01 29.95 -1.13
CA PHE A 6 -1.18 30.06 -1.14
C PHE A 6 -0.63 29.89 -1.42
N ASN A 7 -0.54 29.54 -1.70
CA ASN A 7 0.13 29.30 -2.04
C ASN A 7 0.59 29.12 -2.34
N VAL A 8 0.70 28.92 -2.63
CA VAL A 8 1.22 28.68 -3.11
C VAL A 8 1.72 28.42 -3.45
N VAL A 9 1.77 28.22 -3.56
CA VAL A 9 2.19 27.86 -4.03
C VAL A 9 2.50 27.48 -4.34
N GLY A 10 2.51 27.36 -4.38
CA GLY A 10 2.65 26.79 -4.79
C GLY A 10 2.53 26.34 -4.96
N ASN A 11 2.42 26.32 -4.91
CA ASN A 11 2.11 25.72 -5.02
C ASN A 11 1.69 25.41 -5.08
N ASN A 12 1.57 25.37 -5.21
CA ASN A 12 0.93 25.10 -5.08
C ASN A 12 0.31 24.69 -5.28
N GLU A 13 0.47 24.81 -5.83
CA GLU A 13 -0.28 24.00 -6.38
C GLU A 13 -0.37 22.61 -5.91
N THR A 14 0.54 22.07 -5.58
CA THR A 14 0.67 20.79 -4.94
C THR A 14 -0.24 20.66 -3.75
N GLU A 15 -0.38 21.67 -3.05
CA GLU A 15 -1.23 21.61 -1.88
C GLU A 15 -2.67 21.35 -2.24
N ASN A 16 -3.01 21.52 -3.49
CA ASN A 16 -4.35 21.21 -3.94
C ASN A 16 -4.53 19.77 -4.34
N GLN A 17 -3.44 19.04 -4.42
CA GLN A 17 -3.54 17.63 -4.76
C GLN A 17 -3.95 16.84 -3.55
N GLU A 18 -4.94 16.02 -3.73
CA GLU A 18 -5.31 15.08 -2.70
C GLU A 18 -4.41 13.86 -2.80
N LEU A 19 -3.89 13.46 -1.68
CA LEU A 19 -3.09 12.25 -1.62
C LEU A 19 -4.02 11.07 -1.36
N ALA A 20 -3.80 9.98 -2.07
CA ALA A 20 -4.56 8.77 -1.84
C ALA A 20 -4.10 8.13 -0.53
N LYS A 21 -5.06 7.73 0.28
CA LYS A 21 -4.77 7.14 1.58
C LYS A 21 -4.42 5.67 1.39
N GLY A 22 -3.22 5.28 1.81
CA GLY A 22 -2.72 3.95 1.58
C GLY A 22 -2.39 3.19 2.83
N ILE A 23 -2.37 1.87 2.68
CA ILE A 23 -1.89 0.97 3.71
C ILE A 23 -0.87 0.04 3.08
N ALA A 24 0.28 -0.14 3.75
CA ALA A 24 1.32 -1.03 3.27
C ALA A 24 1.07 -2.44 3.75
N PHE A 25 1.32 -3.42 2.89
CA PHE A 25 1.30 -4.81 3.27
C PHE A 25 2.69 -5.39 3.04
N ILE A 26 3.29 -5.94 4.07
CA ILE A 26 4.63 -6.48 4.03
C ILE A 26 4.61 -7.90 4.58
N LYS A 27 5.27 -8.82 3.90
CA LYS A 27 5.49 -10.15 4.44
C LYS A 27 6.97 -10.27 4.77
N SER A 28 7.28 -10.31 6.07
CA SER A 28 8.67 -10.32 6.52
C SER A 28 8.77 -10.85 7.94
N ARG A 29 9.85 -11.58 8.20
CA ARG A 29 10.14 -12.06 9.55
C ARG A 29 11.37 -11.37 10.12
N ARG A 30 11.80 -10.29 9.51
CA ARG A 30 12.94 -9.54 10.01
C ARG A 30 12.61 -8.86 11.32
N ALA A 31 13.64 -8.42 12.01
CA ALA A 31 13.48 -7.71 13.27
C ALA A 31 12.61 -6.49 13.08
N GLU A 32 11.95 -6.10 14.15
CA GLU A 32 10.96 -5.01 14.09
C GLU A 32 11.56 -3.71 13.54
N LEU A 33 12.79 -3.38 13.97
CA LEU A 33 13.41 -2.15 13.48
C LEU A 33 13.63 -2.18 11.98
N ASN A 34 13.94 -3.35 11.43
CA ASN A 34 14.10 -3.48 9.99
C ASN A 34 12.78 -3.29 9.27
N VAL A 35 11.70 -3.79 9.84
CA VAL A 35 10.37 -3.63 9.26
C VAL A 35 9.97 -2.16 9.28
N VAL A 36 10.24 -1.47 10.40
CA VAL A 36 9.97 -0.04 10.48
C VAL A 36 10.70 0.71 9.37
N GLN A 37 11.98 0.37 9.16
CA GLN A 37 12.75 1.00 8.09
C GLN A 37 12.17 0.70 6.73
N MET A 38 11.68 -0.51 6.52
CA MET A 38 11.06 -0.88 5.26
C MET A 38 9.82 -0.03 5.00
N VAL A 39 9.01 0.19 6.04
CA VAL A 39 7.82 1.02 5.91
C VAL A 39 8.20 2.45 5.59
N GLU A 40 9.23 2.98 6.26
CA GLU A 40 9.67 4.34 5.98
C GLU A 40 10.12 4.49 4.54
N ASN A 41 10.84 3.50 4.02
CA ASN A 41 11.27 3.53 2.63
C ASN A 41 10.07 3.49 1.68
N MET A 42 9.07 2.69 2.03
CA MET A 42 7.86 2.61 1.23
C MET A 42 7.12 3.94 1.21
N ARG A 43 7.07 4.60 2.37
CA ARG A 43 6.44 5.93 2.46
C ARG A 43 7.16 6.94 1.57
N ASP A 44 8.48 6.93 1.62
CA ASP A 44 9.26 7.88 0.85
C ASP A 44 9.06 7.70 -0.65
N GLN A 45 8.91 6.46 -1.09
CA GLN A 45 8.69 6.17 -2.51
C GLN A 45 7.27 6.46 -2.95
N ALA A 46 6.31 6.28 -2.06
CA ALA A 46 4.90 6.42 -2.42
C ALA A 46 4.49 7.89 -2.52
N LEU A 47 5.05 8.73 -1.67
CA LEU A 47 4.62 10.11 -1.56
C LEU A 47 4.72 10.88 -2.88
N PRO A 48 5.85 10.82 -3.61
CA PRO A 48 5.93 11.51 -4.90
C PRO A 48 4.92 11.01 -5.92
N ASN A 49 4.37 9.83 -5.71
CA ASN A 49 3.38 9.25 -6.61
C ASN A 49 1.94 9.49 -6.16
N GLY A 50 1.77 10.36 -5.17
CA GLY A 50 0.45 10.76 -4.75
C GLY A 50 -0.20 9.85 -3.72
N VAL A 51 0.59 9.01 -3.04
CA VAL A 51 0.07 8.08 -2.05
C VAL A 51 0.71 8.36 -0.70
N ILE A 52 -0.13 8.52 0.32
CA ILE A 52 0.36 8.66 1.68
C ILE A 52 0.01 7.39 2.45
N ILE A 53 1.04 6.71 2.97
CA ILE A 53 0.86 5.46 3.69
C ILE A 53 0.56 5.81 5.15
N ASN A 54 -0.69 5.60 5.55
CA ASN A 54 -1.14 5.93 6.90
C ASN A 54 -1.00 4.77 7.86
N ASP A 55 -0.87 3.55 7.35
CA ASP A 55 -0.82 2.38 8.21
C ASP A 55 -0.03 1.29 7.49
N ALA A 56 0.40 0.29 8.23
CA ALA A 56 1.15 -0.81 7.66
C ALA A 56 0.76 -2.10 8.36
N TYR A 57 0.65 -3.17 7.60
CA TYR A 57 0.36 -4.50 8.11
C TYR A 57 1.54 -5.41 7.77
N CYS A 58 2.11 -6.04 8.77
CA CYS A 58 3.24 -6.93 8.58
C CYS A 58 2.82 -8.37 8.84
N ASP A 59 2.89 -9.20 7.80
CA ASP A 59 2.61 -10.61 7.89
C ASP A 59 3.90 -11.31 8.29
N ARG A 60 3.92 -11.88 9.47
CA ARG A 60 5.09 -12.53 10.02
C ARG A 60 5.02 -14.05 9.94
N SER A 61 4.00 -14.58 9.27
CA SER A 61 3.82 -16.02 9.15
C SER A 61 4.83 -16.62 8.18
N MET A 62 5.04 -17.92 8.29
CA MET A 62 5.91 -18.63 7.37
C MET A 62 5.18 -19.19 6.18
N THR A 63 3.87 -19.30 6.27
CA THR A 63 3.11 -19.91 5.19
C THR A 63 3.01 -18.99 3.99
N ARG A 64 3.03 -19.59 2.81
CA ARG A 64 2.85 -18.87 1.55
C ARG A 64 1.46 -19.12 0.98
N ASP A 65 0.60 -19.83 1.68
CA ASP A 65 -0.74 -20.07 1.22
C ASP A 65 -1.50 -18.76 1.09
N TYR A 66 -2.27 -18.64 0.04
CA TYR A 66 -3.09 -17.44 -0.14
C TYR A 66 -4.16 -17.37 0.95
N ASP A 67 -4.80 -18.51 1.24
CA ASP A 67 -5.78 -18.57 2.33
C ASP A 67 -5.03 -18.73 3.63
N ARG A 68 -4.58 -17.61 4.16
CA ARG A 68 -3.85 -17.59 5.41
C ARG A 68 -4.40 -16.51 6.31
N GLU A 69 -4.20 -16.71 7.61
CA GLU A 69 -4.80 -15.84 8.61
C GLU A 69 -4.41 -14.38 8.41
N ALA A 70 -3.16 -14.14 8.04
CA ALA A 70 -2.67 -12.77 7.89
C ALA A 70 -3.42 -12.03 6.78
N LEU A 71 -3.65 -12.68 5.63
CA LEU A 71 -4.38 -12.03 4.56
C LEU A 71 -5.84 -11.83 4.92
N ASN A 72 -6.43 -12.82 5.61
CA ASN A 72 -7.82 -12.67 6.03
C ASN A 72 -7.98 -11.51 7.01
N ALA A 73 -7.02 -11.37 7.93
CA ALA A 73 -7.03 -10.26 8.88
C ALA A 73 -6.81 -8.93 8.15
N PHE A 74 -5.96 -8.94 7.13
CA PHE A 74 -5.71 -7.74 6.34
C PHE A 74 -6.99 -7.30 5.62
N PHE A 75 -7.71 -8.23 5.02
CA PHE A 75 -8.98 -7.89 4.37
C PHE A 75 -9.97 -7.32 5.36
N ALA A 76 -10.01 -7.87 6.58
CA ALA A 76 -10.90 -7.32 7.61
C ALA A 76 -10.52 -5.88 7.93
N THR A 77 -9.22 -5.59 8.02
CA THR A 77 -8.76 -4.23 8.26
C THR A 77 -9.20 -3.29 7.13
N LEU A 78 -9.09 -3.75 5.89
CA LEU A 78 -9.50 -2.93 4.74
C LEU A 78 -10.98 -2.58 4.80
N LYS A 79 -11.79 -3.46 5.35
CA LYS A 79 -13.23 -3.22 5.43
C LYS A 79 -13.58 -2.20 6.50
N GLU A 80 -12.71 -2.01 7.48
CA GLU A 80 -13.02 -1.15 8.62
C GLU A 80 -12.59 0.28 8.41
N GLU A 81 -11.74 0.55 7.44
CA GLU A 81 -11.21 1.89 7.21
C GLU A 81 -11.27 2.23 5.74
N ASP A 82 -11.16 3.53 5.48
CA ASP A 82 -11.30 4.05 4.12
C ASP A 82 -9.96 4.15 3.41
N PHE A 83 -9.31 3.03 3.20
CA PHE A 83 -8.09 3.04 2.40
C PHE A 83 -8.44 3.07 0.92
N GLU A 84 -7.61 3.76 0.14
CA GLU A 84 -7.79 3.87 -1.30
C GLU A 84 -6.77 3.03 -2.06
N VAL A 85 -5.64 2.72 -1.42
CA VAL A 85 -4.54 2.03 -2.08
C VAL A 85 -3.91 1.03 -1.13
N VAL A 86 -3.65 -0.16 -1.63
CA VAL A 86 -2.78 -1.13 -0.95
C VAL A 86 -1.41 -1.03 -1.60
N VAL A 87 -0.38 -0.79 -0.81
CA VAL A 87 0.99 -0.63 -1.29
C VAL A 87 1.81 -1.84 -0.90
N VAL A 88 2.47 -2.45 -1.86
CA VAL A 88 3.37 -3.58 -1.60
C VAL A 88 4.73 -3.30 -2.22
N ARG A 89 5.78 -3.85 -1.62
CA ARG A 89 7.13 -3.77 -2.20
C ARG A 89 7.22 -4.66 -3.42
N SER A 90 6.59 -5.81 -3.34
CA SER A 90 6.62 -6.82 -4.38
C SER A 90 5.34 -7.62 -4.28
N LEU A 91 4.85 -8.08 -5.43
CA LEU A 91 3.65 -8.91 -5.45
C LEU A 91 3.84 -10.21 -4.68
N ASN A 92 5.08 -10.65 -4.54
CA ASN A 92 5.37 -11.88 -3.80
C ASN A 92 5.03 -11.76 -2.32
N ASP A 93 4.93 -10.56 -1.79
CA ASP A 93 4.48 -10.40 -0.41
C ASP A 93 3.03 -10.86 -0.25
N ILE A 94 2.26 -10.81 -1.32
CA ILE A 94 0.87 -11.28 -1.30
C ILE A 94 0.84 -12.77 -1.59
N THR A 95 1.34 -13.17 -2.75
CA THR A 95 1.30 -14.56 -3.19
C THR A 95 2.26 -14.76 -4.36
N ASP A 96 2.69 -16.00 -4.55
CA ASP A 96 3.52 -16.38 -5.69
C ASP A 96 2.69 -16.90 -6.85
N ASP A 97 1.40 -17.10 -6.66
CA ASP A 97 0.51 -17.73 -7.63
C ASP A 97 -0.29 -16.66 -8.36
N ILE A 98 -0.23 -16.70 -9.71
CA ILE A 98 -0.86 -15.67 -10.52
C ILE A 98 -2.40 -15.67 -10.35
N TYR A 99 -2.98 -16.85 -10.17
CA TYR A 99 -4.44 -16.93 -10.02
C TYR A 99 -4.87 -16.35 -8.68
N ASP A 100 -4.09 -16.60 -7.63
CA ASP A 100 -4.38 -16.03 -6.33
C ASP A 100 -4.21 -14.52 -6.37
N LEU A 101 -3.21 -14.03 -7.12
CA LEU A 101 -3.00 -12.61 -7.26
C LEU A 101 -4.19 -11.95 -7.94
N GLU A 102 -4.73 -12.59 -8.98
CA GLU A 102 -5.91 -12.07 -9.65
C GLU A 102 -7.09 -12.00 -8.69
N GLU A 103 -7.22 -13.01 -7.84
CA GLU A 103 -8.28 -13.02 -6.84
C GLU A 103 -8.10 -11.89 -5.84
N PHE A 104 -6.86 -11.64 -5.42
CA PHE A 104 -6.56 -10.55 -4.50
C PHE A 104 -6.95 -9.20 -5.12
N VAL A 105 -6.53 -8.97 -6.35
CA VAL A 105 -6.81 -7.71 -7.05
C VAL A 105 -8.32 -7.54 -7.19
N LYS A 106 -9.01 -8.61 -7.55
CA LYS A 106 -10.46 -8.54 -7.69
C LYS A 106 -11.12 -8.18 -6.36
N THR A 107 -10.66 -8.79 -5.29
CA THR A 107 -11.22 -8.55 -3.96
C THR A 107 -11.09 -7.09 -3.56
N ILE A 108 -9.88 -6.52 -3.69
CA ILE A 108 -9.70 -5.13 -3.28
C ILE A 108 -10.34 -4.16 -4.26
N THR A 109 -10.39 -4.50 -5.55
CA THR A 109 -11.04 -3.66 -6.54
C THR A 109 -12.54 -3.56 -6.23
N ASP A 110 -13.15 -4.66 -5.82
CA ASP A 110 -14.56 -4.67 -5.42
C ASP A 110 -14.79 -3.78 -4.21
N MET A 111 -13.77 -3.52 -3.42
CA MET A 111 -13.84 -2.59 -2.28
C MET A 111 -13.53 -1.16 -2.70
N GLY A 112 -13.21 -0.92 -3.97
CA GLY A 112 -12.84 0.41 -4.44
C GLY A 112 -11.39 0.76 -4.16
N ILE A 113 -10.53 -0.23 -3.99
CA ILE A 113 -9.13 -0.03 -3.59
C ILE A 113 -8.22 -0.43 -4.74
N TRP A 114 -7.14 0.33 -4.92
CA TRP A 114 -6.14 0.07 -5.96
C TRP A 114 -4.94 -0.65 -5.37
N LEU A 115 -4.22 -1.37 -6.21
CA LEU A 115 -2.97 -2.00 -5.82
C LEU A 115 -1.81 -1.22 -6.43
N TYR A 116 -0.84 -0.85 -5.61
CA TYR A 116 0.36 -0.15 -6.05
C TYR A 116 1.58 -0.96 -5.63
N CYS A 117 2.34 -1.43 -6.61
CA CYS A 117 3.54 -2.22 -6.39
C CYS A 117 4.75 -1.36 -6.65
N GLN A 118 5.71 -1.36 -5.73
CA GLN A 118 6.87 -0.49 -5.80
C GLN A 118 8.06 -1.08 -6.52
N THR A 119 7.96 -2.34 -6.94
CA THR A 119 9.03 -2.95 -7.74
C THR A 119 9.02 -2.31 -9.10
N ALA A 120 9.95 -1.40 -9.32
CA ALA A 120 9.89 -0.50 -10.45
C ALA A 120 9.90 -1.21 -11.80
N HIS A 121 10.80 -2.18 -11.96
CA HIS A 121 10.90 -2.84 -13.26
C HIS A 121 9.69 -3.68 -13.56
N CYS A 122 8.89 -3.91 -12.57
CA CYS A 122 7.64 -4.57 -12.74
C CYS A 122 6.75 -3.78 -13.67
N GLY A 123 6.70 -2.48 -13.45
CA GLY A 123 6.04 -1.53 -14.33
C GLY A 123 4.60 -1.80 -14.63
N ARG A 124 4.14 -2.98 -14.36
CA ARG A 124 2.78 -3.36 -14.66
C ARG A 124 2.20 -4.18 -13.53
N CYS A 125 2.70 -3.91 -12.40
CA CYS A 125 2.16 -4.53 -11.21
C CYS A 125 0.70 -4.16 -11.05
#